data_777acd247f90e5e4131b4164f495ca31
#
_entry.id   777acd247f90e5e4131b4164f495ca31
#
_cell.length_a   1.000
_cell.length_b   1.000
_cell.length_c   1.000
_cell.angle_alpha   90.00
_cell.angle_beta   90.00
_cell.angle_gamma   90.00
#
_symmetry.space_group_name_H-M   'P 1'
#
loop_
_entity.id
_entity.type
_entity.pdbx_description
1 polymer ?
#
loop_
_entity_poly.entity_id
_entity_poly.type
_entity_poly.pdbx_seq_one_letter_code
_entity_poly.pdbx_strand_id
1 'polypeptide(L)'
;MDPIARLDRLPLGRPHLRLLFLLGLGWALDAMDVGLIGFTLPALTREFGLSPVQAGLLGSVGLLGMLLGAALGGRLADRLGRKAVIGYSLFLAGLGSLLTALAPSLAWVFLFRFLTGLGLGAELPVAASLMAEWSPLRLRGRMVVLLEAFWAVGWLLAALLGYLLVPEYGWRLAFLAGALPALYAAYLRLSLPESPRWLMARGWRC
;
A
#
# COMPACT_ATOMS: atom_id res chain seq x y z
N MET A 1 -2.72 -25.83 25.86
CA MET A 1 -2.98 -24.38 25.79
C MET A 1 -3.11 -24.00 24.33
N ASP A 2 -4.17 -23.24 24.00
CA ASP A 2 -4.40 -22.71 22.66
C ASP A 2 -3.20 -21.84 22.21
N PRO A 3 -2.59 -22.09 21.05
CA PRO A 3 -1.47 -21.30 20.52
C PRO A 3 -1.79 -19.80 20.41
N ILE A 4 -3.05 -19.42 20.10
CA ILE A 4 -3.49 -18.01 20.05
C ILE A 4 -3.42 -17.40 21.46
N ALA A 5 -3.88 -18.12 22.49
CA ALA A 5 -3.82 -17.61 23.86
C ALA A 5 -2.37 -17.43 24.36
N ARG A 6 -1.42 -18.19 23.83
CA ARG A 6 0.03 -17.97 24.08
C ARG A 6 0.51 -16.71 23.38
N LEU A 7 0.17 -16.54 22.11
CA LEU A 7 0.56 -15.37 21.32
C LEU A 7 0.05 -14.07 21.99
N ASP A 8 -1.19 -14.06 22.43
CA ASP A 8 -1.83 -12.90 23.07
C ASP A 8 -1.16 -12.46 24.39
N ARG A 9 -0.39 -13.36 25.02
CA ARG A 9 0.33 -13.12 26.29
C ARG A 9 1.82 -12.83 26.10
N LEU A 10 2.36 -12.95 24.89
CA LEU A 10 3.78 -12.68 24.65
C LEU A 10 4.11 -11.20 24.92
N PRO A 11 5.30 -10.90 25.49
CA PRO A 11 5.78 -9.54 25.58
C PRO A 11 6.13 -9.02 24.18
N LEU A 12 6.06 -7.68 24.02
CA LEU A 12 6.54 -7.05 22.80
C LEU A 12 8.04 -7.36 22.60
N GLY A 13 8.38 -7.90 21.45
CA GLY A 13 9.75 -8.31 21.13
C GLY A 13 10.16 -7.95 19.70
N ARG A 14 11.44 -8.28 19.38
CA ARG A 14 12.02 -8.02 18.05
C ARG A 14 11.17 -8.50 16.86
N PRO A 15 10.48 -9.67 16.89
CA PRO A 15 9.63 -10.10 15.78
C PRO A 15 8.49 -9.12 15.47
N HIS A 16 7.85 -8.56 16.52
CA HIS A 16 6.76 -7.59 16.37
C HIS A 16 7.25 -6.28 15.74
N LEU A 17 8.42 -5.78 16.20
CA LEU A 17 9.03 -4.58 15.62
C LEU A 17 9.47 -4.81 14.17
N ARG A 18 10.06 -5.97 13.88
CA ARG A 18 10.42 -6.33 12.50
C ARG A 18 9.18 -6.34 11.59
N LEU A 19 8.08 -6.93 12.05
CA LEU A 19 6.82 -6.95 11.31
C LEU A 19 6.28 -5.53 11.11
N LEU A 20 6.30 -4.69 12.16
CA LEU A 20 5.88 -3.30 12.09
C LEU A 20 6.68 -2.52 11.02
N PHE A 21 8.00 -2.66 10.99
CA PHE A 21 8.83 -1.99 10.00
C PHE A 21 8.62 -2.54 8.59
N LEU A 22 8.45 -3.85 8.44
CA LEU A 22 8.16 -4.46 7.13
C LEU A 22 6.83 -3.96 6.57
N LEU A 23 5.76 -4.00 7.34
CA LEU A 23 4.46 -3.49 6.92
C LEU A 23 4.45 -1.96 6.80
N GLY A 24 5.09 -1.27 7.75
CA GLY A 24 5.17 0.19 7.77
C GLY A 24 5.87 0.77 6.55
N LEU A 25 6.93 0.13 6.06
CA LEU A 25 7.59 0.59 4.83
C LEU A 25 6.67 0.42 3.61
N GLY A 26 5.93 -0.69 3.49
CA GLY A 26 4.87 -0.85 2.49
C GLY A 26 3.86 0.29 2.58
N TRP A 27 3.33 0.53 3.79
CA TRP A 27 2.40 1.61 4.09
C TRP A 27 2.91 3.00 3.70
N ALA A 28 4.19 3.29 3.94
CA ALA A 28 4.82 4.54 3.54
C ALA A 28 4.95 4.66 2.01
N LEU A 29 5.27 3.57 1.32
CA LEU A 29 5.35 3.55 -0.14
C LEU A 29 3.96 3.74 -0.78
N ASP A 30 2.92 3.16 -0.19
CA ASP A 30 1.53 3.34 -0.60
C ASP A 30 1.08 4.79 -0.44
N ALA A 31 1.31 5.37 0.74
CA ALA A 31 1.00 6.77 1.02
C ALA A 31 1.77 7.73 0.11
N MET A 32 3.01 7.40 -0.23
CA MET A 32 3.81 8.16 -1.19
C MET A 32 3.14 8.15 -2.57
N ASP A 33 2.72 7.00 -3.08
CA ASP A 33 2.07 6.92 -4.39
C ASP A 33 0.71 7.65 -4.41
N VAL A 34 -0.09 7.53 -3.35
CA VAL A 34 -1.32 8.32 -3.19
C VAL A 34 -1.03 9.81 -3.19
N GLY A 35 0.00 10.25 -2.49
CA GLY A 35 0.39 11.66 -2.42
C GLY A 35 0.93 12.21 -3.75
N LEU A 36 1.64 11.39 -4.54
CA LEU A 36 2.24 11.82 -5.81
C LEU A 36 1.22 12.41 -6.78
N ILE A 37 -0.03 11.93 -6.82
CA ILE A 37 -1.04 12.49 -7.71
C ILE A 37 -1.31 13.98 -7.38
N GLY A 38 -1.34 14.36 -6.10
CA GLY A 38 -1.55 15.75 -5.69
C GLY A 38 -0.43 16.67 -6.17
N PHE A 39 0.82 16.24 -6.08
CA PHE A 39 1.98 17.02 -6.48
C PHE A 39 2.22 17.02 -8.00
N THR A 40 1.77 15.99 -8.72
CA THR A 40 1.92 15.87 -10.18
C THR A 40 0.75 16.43 -10.95
N LEU A 41 -0.42 16.62 -10.32
CA LEU A 41 -1.66 17.05 -10.96
C LEU A 41 -1.52 18.39 -11.71
N PRO A 42 -0.80 19.43 -11.21
CA PRO A 42 -0.58 20.65 -11.96
C PRO A 42 0.20 20.43 -13.26
N ALA A 43 1.20 19.54 -13.26
CA ALA A 43 1.98 19.21 -14.45
C ALA A 43 1.14 18.43 -15.47
N LEU A 44 0.35 17.45 -15.00
CA LEU A 44 -0.61 16.70 -15.83
C LEU A 44 -1.66 17.64 -16.45
N THR A 45 -2.18 18.60 -15.66
CA THR A 45 -3.16 19.58 -16.12
C THR A 45 -2.58 20.43 -17.26
N ARG A 46 -1.33 20.86 -17.15
CA ARG A 46 -0.67 21.65 -18.21
C ARG A 46 -0.40 20.81 -19.46
N GLU A 47 0.09 19.58 -19.32
CA GLU A 47 0.47 18.73 -20.45
C GLU A 47 -0.76 18.27 -21.26
N PHE A 48 -1.84 17.87 -20.58
CA PHE A 48 -3.05 17.34 -21.23
C PHE A 48 -4.18 18.37 -21.40
N GLY A 49 -3.98 19.63 -20.96
CA GLY A 49 -4.99 20.66 -21.06
C GLY A 49 -6.28 20.34 -20.27
N LEU A 50 -6.14 19.79 -19.04
CA LEU A 50 -7.29 19.30 -18.28
C LEU A 50 -8.20 20.45 -17.82
N SER A 51 -9.51 20.28 -17.99
CA SER A 51 -10.49 21.10 -17.30
C SER A 51 -10.45 20.84 -15.78
N PRO A 52 -10.93 21.78 -14.93
CA PRO A 52 -11.00 21.57 -13.49
C PRO A 52 -11.75 20.29 -13.09
N VAL A 53 -12.79 19.93 -13.83
CA VAL A 53 -13.56 18.69 -13.61
C VAL A 53 -12.70 17.45 -13.91
N GLN A 54 -12.00 17.45 -15.04
CA GLN A 54 -11.11 16.34 -15.41
C GLN A 54 -9.95 16.18 -14.42
N ALA A 55 -9.37 17.29 -13.96
CA ALA A 55 -8.32 17.25 -12.93
C ALA A 55 -8.84 16.67 -11.61
N GLY A 56 -10.03 17.08 -11.17
CA GLY A 56 -10.69 16.51 -10.00
C GLY A 56 -11.00 15.02 -10.14
N LEU A 57 -11.50 14.59 -11.31
CA LEU A 57 -11.75 13.17 -11.60
C LEU A 57 -10.44 12.37 -11.61
N LEU A 58 -9.36 12.90 -12.17
CA LEU A 58 -8.06 12.24 -12.18
C LEU A 58 -7.51 12.09 -10.75
N GLY A 59 -7.63 13.13 -9.92
CA GLY A 59 -7.23 13.05 -8.51
C GLY A 59 -8.02 12.04 -7.69
N SER A 60 -9.27 11.77 -8.08
CA SER A 60 -10.17 10.87 -7.32
C SER A 60 -10.30 9.46 -7.89
N VAL A 61 -9.89 9.20 -9.13
CA VAL A 61 -10.05 7.87 -9.75
C VAL A 61 -9.30 6.78 -8.99
N GLY A 62 -8.12 7.09 -8.44
CA GLY A 62 -7.38 6.19 -7.57
C GLY A 62 -8.14 5.82 -6.30
N LEU A 63 -8.87 6.78 -5.71
CA LEU A 63 -9.69 6.53 -4.51
C LEU A 63 -10.85 5.57 -4.81
N LEU A 64 -11.45 5.65 -6.00
CA LEU A 64 -12.44 4.66 -6.45
C LEU A 64 -11.83 3.27 -6.57
N GLY A 65 -10.63 3.17 -7.13
CA GLY A 65 -9.85 1.92 -7.14
C GLY A 65 -9.62 1.40 -5.73
N MET A 66 -9.19 2.26 -4.78
CA MET A 66 -8.96 1.90 -3.39
C MET A 66 -10.22 1.38 -2.70
N LEU A 67 -11.37 2.00 -2.94
CA LEU A 67 -12.65 1.54 -2.39
C LEU A 67 -12.96 0.10 -2.82
N LEU A 68 -12.82 -0.20 -4.10
CA LEU A 68 -13.04 -1.54 -4.64
C LEU A 68 -11.97 -2.53 -4.15
N GLY A 69 -10.71 -2.10 -4.13
CA GLY A 69 -9.60 -2.89 -3.61
C GLY A 69 -9.81 -3.29 -2.15
N ALA A 70 -10.21 -2.36 -1.29
CA ALA A 70 -10.49 -2.63 0.11
C ALA A 70 -11.65 -3.63 0.30
N ALA A 71 -12.71 -3.50 -0.50
CA ALA A 71 -13.84 -4.43 -0.46
C ALA A 71 -13.46 -5.87 -0.88
N LEU A 72 -12.51 -6.01 -1.81
CA LEU A 72 -12.05 -7.31 -2.32
C LEU A 72 -10.89 -7.88 -1.48
N GLY A 73 -10.00 -7.04 -0.98
CA GLY A 73 -8.77 -7.43 -0.30
C GLY A 73 -9.00 -8.32 0.91
N GLY A 74 -9.96 -7.98 1.75
CA GLY A 74 -10.33 -8.81 2.91
C GLY A 74 -10.77 -10.22 2.52
N ARG A 75 -11.67 -10.34 1.54
CA ARG A 75 -12.15 -11.65 1.03
C ARG A 75 -11.03 -12.47 0.41
N LEU A 76 -10.14 -11.83 -0.34
CA LEU A 76 -8.98 -12.49 -0.93
C LEU A 76 -8.00 -12.94 0.16
N ALA A 77 -7.78 -12.14 1.19
CA ALA A 77 -6.88 -12.48 2.30
C ALA A 77 -7.38 -13.67 3.12
N ASP A 78 -8.69 -13.83 3.26
CA ASP A 78 -9.26 -15.01 3.92
C ASP A 78 -9.07 -16.29 3.10
N ARG A 79 -9.04 -16.19 1.78
CA ARG A 79 -8.85 -17.34 0.87
C ARG A 79 -7.37 -17.65 0.60
N LEU A 80 -6.57 -16.65 0.31
CA LEU A 80 -5.18 -16.79 -0.17
C LEU A 80 -4.13 -16.63 0.94
N GLY A 81 -4.51 -16.06 2.07
CA GLY A 81 -3.61 -15.66 3.15
C GLY A 81 -3.23 -14.18 3.08
N ARG A 82 -2.86 -13.62 4.24
CA ARG A 82 -2.57 -12.18 4.36
C ARG A 82 -1.28 -11.82 3.61
N LYS A 83 -0.24 -12.64 3.76
CA LYS A 83 1.06 -12.47 3.08
C LYS A 83 0.92 -12.42 1.56
N ALA A 84 0.13 -13.31 0.98
CA ALA A 84 -0.05 -13.39 -0.47
C ALA A 84 -0.74 -12.13 -1.00
N VAL A 85 -1.82 -11.69 -0.33
CA VAL A 85 -2.58 -10.51 -0.77
C VAL A 85 -1.74 -9.24 -0.66
N ILE A 86 -1.01 -9.02 0.45
CA ILE A 86 -0.10 -7.88 0.59
C ILE A 86 0.91 -7.85 -0.56
N GLY A 87 1.54 -8.99 -0.87
CA GLY A 87 2.50 -9.07 -1.98
C GLY A 87 1.89 -8.76 -3.35
N TYR A 88 0.70 -9.28 -3.65
CA TYR A 88 0.02 -9.00 -4.93
C TYR A 88 -0.49 -7.56 -5.00
N SER A 89 -0.97 -7.00 -3.91
CA SER A 89 -1.48 -5.63 -3.83
C SER A 89 -0.37 -4.61 -4.09
N LEU A 90 0.77 -4.73 -3.41
CA LEU A 90 1.95 -3.89 -3.63
C LEU A 90 2.50 -4.04 -5.05
N PHE A 91 2.54 -5.26 -5.58
CA PHE A 91 2.97 -5.48 -6.95
C PHE A 91 2.05 -4.78 -7.94
N LEU A 92 0.73 -4.92 -7.78
CA LEU A 92 -0.26 -4.27 -8.63
C LEU A 92 -0.18 -2.74 -8.54
N ALA A 93 -0.02 -2.20 -7.34
CA ALA A 93 0.12 -0.77 -7.11
C ALA A 93 1.37 -0.21 -7.79
N GLY A 94 2.53 -0.81 -7.55
CA GLY A 94 3.78 -0.37 -8.16
C GLY A 94 3.82 -0.56 -9.68
N LEU A 95 3.23 -1.64 -10.20
CA LEU A 95 3.07 -1.84 -11.64
C LEU A 95 2.15 -0.78 -12.24
N GLY A 96 1.04 -0.46 -11.60
CA GLY A 96 0.12 0.60 -12.04
C GLY A 96 0.79 1.97 -12.06
N SER A 97 1.64 2.27 -11.08
CA SER A 97 2.44 3.50 -11.04
C SER A 97 3.48 3.55 -12.16
N LEU A 98 4.20 2.44 -12.40
CA LEU A 98 5.12 2.30 -13.54
C LEU A 98 4.41 2.54 -14.87
N LEU A 99 3.27 1.90 -15.08
CA LEU A 99 2.48 2.04 -16.30
C LEU A 99 1.94 3.48 -16.43
N THR A 100 1.60 4.15 -15.32
CA THR A 100 1.23 5.58 -15.33
C THR A 100 2.39 6.43 -15.86
N ALA A 101 3.63 6.19 -15.42
CA ALA A 101 4.81 6.90 -15.92
C ALA A 101 5.01 6.74 -17.43
N LEU A 102 4.62 5.60 -17.98
CA LEU A 102 4.75 5.25 -19.40
C LEU A 102 3.49 5.54 -20.23
N ALA A 103 2.44 6.12 -19.61
CA ALA A 103 1.15 6.31 -20.25
C ALA A 103 1.26 7.22 -21.49
N PRO A 104 0.78 6.78 -22.66
CA PRO A 104 0.85 7.56 -23.90
C PRO A 104 -0.26 8.60 -24.02
N SER A 105 -1.34 8.48 -23.25
CA SER A 105 -2.47 9.40 -23.27
C SER A 105 -3.18 9.48 -21.92
N LEU A 106 -4.00 10.50 -21.75
CA LEU A 106 -4.79 10.75 -20.54
C LEU A 106 -5.67 9.54 -20.15
N ALA A 107 -6.28 8.86 -21.11
CA ALA A 107 -7.14 7.71 -20.84
C ALA A 107 -6.36 6.58 -20.16
N TRP A 108 -5.12 6.34 -20.55
CA TRP A 108 -4.24 5.37 -19.91
C TRP A 108 -3.81 5.81 -18.51
N VAL A 109 -3.60 7.12 -18.29
CA VAL A 109 -3.31 7.64 -16.94
C VAL A 109 -4.49 7.34 -16.02
N PHE A 110 -5.73 7.59 -16.44
CA PHE A 110 -6.94 7.26 -15.66
C PHE A 110 -7.00 5.76 -15.33
N LEU A 111 -6.83 4.90 -16.34
CA LEU A 111 -6.89 3.46 -16.15
C LEU A 111 -5.82 2.97 -15.17
N PHE A 112 -4.58 3.41 -15.36
CA PHE A 112 -3.48 2.94 -14.52
C PHE A 112 -3.56 3.50 -13.09
N ARG A 113 -4.05 4.73 -12.90
CA ARG A 113 -4.35 5.27 -11.58
C ARG A 113 -5.45 4.50 -10.85
N PHE A 114 -6.48 4.08 -11.59
CA PHE A 114 -7.50 3.20 -11.03
C PHE A 114 -6.91 1.85 -10.58
N LEU A 115 -6.09 1.22 -11.42
CA LEU A 115 -5.43 -0.06 -11.10
C LEU A 115 -4.46 0.08 -9.91
N THR A 116 -3.70 1.16 -9.86
CA THR A 116 -2.85 1.49 -8.70
C THR A 116 -3.69 1.55 -7.44
N GLY A 117 -4.78 2.33 -7.46
CA GLY A 117 -5.69 2.45 -6.34
C GLY A 117 -6.27 1.10 -5.89
N LEU A 118 -6.63 0.24 -6.83
CA LEU A 118 -7.15 -1.11 -6.53
C LEU A 118 -6.12 -1.96 -5.75
N GLY A 119 -4.86 -1.88 -6.12
CA GLY A 119 -3.77 -2.50 -5.36
C GLY A 119 -3.65 -1.91 -3.96
N LEU A 120 -3.47 -0.59 -3.85
CA LEU A 120 -3.31 0.12 -2.58
C LEU A 120 -4.47 -0.16 -1.62
N GLY A 121 -5.71 -0.09 -2.12
CA GLY A 121 -6.90 -0.34 -1.29
C GLY A 121 -6.99 -1.77 -0.77
N ALA A 122 -6.53 -2.75 -1.53
CA ALA A 122 -6.53 -4.14 -1.08
C ALA A 122 -5.51 -4.42 0.03
N GLU A 123 -4.39 -3.70 0.05
CA GLU A 123 -3.35 -3.87 1.07
C GLU A 123 -3.77 -3.36 2.43
N LEU A 124 -4.31 -2.15 2.51
CA LEU A 124 -4.57 -1.44 3.76
C LEU A 124 -5.27 -2.28 4.84
N PRO A 125 -6.46 -2.86 4.62
CA PRO A 125 -7.15 -3.64 5.64
C PRO A 125 -6.41 -4.94 5.98
N VAL A 126 -5.68 -5.52 5.03
CA VAL A 126 -5.00 -6.81 5.20
C VAL A 126 -3.72 -6.65 6.02
N ALA A 127 -2.95 -5.60 5.77
CA ALA A 127 -1.74 -5.29 6.53
C ALA A 127 -2.08 -4.90 7.99
N ALA A 128 -3.12 -4.07 8.19
CA ALA A 128 -3.61 -3.74 9.52
C ALA A 128 -4.09 -4.98 10.29
N SER A 129 -4.81 -5.89 9.62
CA SER A 129 -5.24 -7.17 10.20
C SER A 129 -4.05 -8.05 10.58
N LEU A 130 -3.05 -8.18 9.69
CA LEU A 130 -1.85 -8.97 9.96
C LEU A 130 -1.07 -8.42 11.15
N MET A 131 -0.90 -7.09 11.23
CA MET A 131 -0.25 -6.44 12.39
C MET A 131 -1.03 -6.71 13.68
N ALA A 132 -2.36 -6.60 13.65
CA ALA A 132 -3.20 -6.87 14.81
C ALA A 132 -3.16 -8.34 15.24
N GLU A 133 -3.14 -9.28 14.30
CA GLU A 133 -3.12 -10.72 14.56
C GLU A 133 -1.79 -11.20 15.17
N TRP A 134 -0.68 -10.56 14.85
CA TRP A 134 0.64 -10.83 15.43
C TRP A 134 0.87 -10.10 16.75
N SER A 135 0.13 -9.04 17.02
CA SER A 135 0.37 -8.19 18.19
C SER A 135 -0.25 -8.77 19.47
N PRO A 136 0.44 -8.65 20.63
CA PRO A 136 -0.12 -9.00 21.93
C PRO A 136 -1.43 -8.23 22.18
N LEU A 137 -2.40 -8.89 22.79
CA LEU A 137 -3.76 -8.35 22.98
C LEU A 137 -3.77 -6.93 23.55
N ARG A 138 -2.95 -6.67 24.58
CA ARG A 138 -2.87 -5.37 25.27
C ARG A 138 -2.28 -4.24 24.42
N LEU A 139 -1.48 -4.57 23.40
CA LEU A 139 -0.73 -3.61 22.57
C LEU A 139 -1.24 -3.54 21.14
N ARG A 140 -2.23 -4.37 20.77
CA ARG A 140 -2.74 -4.50 19.40
C ARG A 140 -3.13 -3.16 18.79
N GLY A 141 -3.93 -2.35 19.48
CA GLY A 141 -4.32 -1.04 19.01
C GLY A 141 -3.13 -0.08 18.83
N ARG A 142 -2.15 -0.09 19.76
CA ARG A 142 -0.94 0.72 19.64
C ARG A 142 -0.09 0.34 18.44
N MET A 143 0.04 -0.96 18.15
CA MET A 143 0.82 -1.43 16.99
C MET A 143 0.17 -1.04 15.67
N VAL A 144 -1.17 -1.06 15.58
CA VAL A 144 -1.90 -0.58 14.41
C VAL A 144 -1.75 0.94 14.26
N VAL A 145 -1.86 1.72 15.33
CA VAL A 145 -1.62 3.18 15.28
C VAL A 145 -0.19 3.51 14.87
N LEU A 146 0.81 2.75 15.35
CA LEU A 146 2.19 2.93 14.91
C LEU A 146 2.37 2.57 13.42
N LEU A 147 1.65 1.57 12.93
CA LEU A 147 1.62 1.25 11.49
C LEU A 147 1.06 2.43 10.69
N GLU A 148 -0.05 3.02 11.15
CA GLU A 148 -0.65 4.21 10.52
C GLU A 148 0.29 5.43 10.49
N ALA A 149 1.18 5.58 11.48
CA ALA A 149 2.13 6.68 11.50
C ALA A 149 3.10 6.68 10.30
N PHE A 150 3.35 5.53 9.68
CA PHE A 150 4.14 5.44 8.44
C PHE A 150 3.47 6.13 7.25
N TRP A 151 2.15 6.34 7.30
CA TRP A 151 1.41 7.12 6.30
C TRP A 151 1.95 8.54 6.17
N ALA A 152 2.24 9.19 7.30
CA ALA A 152 2.84 10.52 7.30
C ALA A 152 4.23 10.54 6.66
N VAL A 153 5.04 9.50 6.87
CA VAL A 153 6.35 9.36 6.21
C VAL A 153 6.18 9.29 4.70
N GLY A 154 5.19 8.53 4.20
CA GLY A 154 4.89 8.43 2.78
C GLY A 154 4.49 9.77 2.16
N TRP A 155 3.65 10.55 2.83
CA TRP A 155 3.29 11.90 2.39
C TRP A 155 4.49 12.85 2.32
N LEU A 156 5.41 12.78 3.29
CA LEU A 156 6.66 13.55 3.26
C LEU A 156 7.52 13.14 2.06
N LEU A 157 7.61 11.84 1.77
CA LEU A 157 8.34 11.34 0.60
C LEU A 157 7.67 11.82 -0.71
N ALA A 158 6.34 11.78 -0.81
CA ALA A 158 5.62 12.29 -1.97
C ALA A 158 5.86 13.79 -2.19
N ALA A 159 5.83 14.58 -1.12
CA ALA A 159 6.12 16.01 -1.18
C ALA A 159 7.56 16.28 -1.64
N LEU A 160 8.52 15.53 -1.10
CA LEU A 160 9.94 15.64 -1.47
C LEU A 160 10.18 15.28 -2.93
N LEU A 161 9.62 14.15 -3.39
CA LEU A 161 9.72 13.73 -4.79
C LEU A 161 9.00 14.71 -5.73
N GLY A 162 7.83 15.19 -5.34
CA GLY A 162 7.09 16.20 -6.09
C GLY A 162 7.86 17.50 -6.24
N TYR A 163 8.50 17.95 -5.16
CA TYR A 163 9.30 19.17 -5.15
C TYR A 163 10.59 19.04 -5.97
N LEU A 164 11.30 17.91 -5.84
CA LEU A 164 12.61 17.71 -6.48
C LEU A 164 12.51 17.26 -7.94
N LEU A 165 11.55 16.37 -8.25
CA LEU A 165 11.52 15.72 -9.57
C LEU A 165 10.58 16.40 -10.56
N VAL A 166 9.41 16.87 -10.10
CA VAL A 166 8.38 17.35 -11.04
C VAL A 166 8.81 18.61 -11.80
N PRO A 167 9.46 19.62 -11.19
CA PRO A 167 9.85 20.84 -11.90
C PRO A 167 10.91 20.59 -12.98
N GLU A 168 11.86 19.69 -12.74
CA GLU A 168 13.01 19.48 -13.61
C GLU A 168 12.83 18.32 -14.60
N TYR A 169 12.21 17.22 -14.12
CA TYR A 169 12.11 15.96 -14.87
C TYR A 169 10.68 15.59 -15.27
N GLY A 170 9.70 16.38 -14.81
CA GLY A 170 8.30 16.14 -15.07
C GLY A 170 7.66 15.06 -14.19
N TRP A 171 6.35 14.90 -14.32
CA TRP A 171 5.53 14.00 -13.52
C TRP A 171 5.83 12.52 -13.77
N ARG A 172 6.32 12.16 -14.96
CA ARG A 172 6.65 10.77 -15.33
C ARG A 172 7.70 10.17 -14.42
N LEU A 173 8.76 10.91 -14.10
CA LEU A 173 9.83 10.42 -13.22
C LEU A 173 9.32 10.26 -11.78
N ALA A 174 8.40 11.10 -11.31
CA ALA A 174 7.78 10.95 -10.00
C ALA A 174 7.00 9.64 -9.90
N PHE A 175 6.20 9.28 -10.91
CA PHE A 175 5.50 7.99 -10.94
C PHE A 175 6.42 6.80 -11.19
N LEU A 176 7.56 6.99 -11.83
CA LEU A 176 8.57 5.94 -11.92
C LEU A 176 9.14 5.61 -10.52
N ALA A 177 9.34 6.61 -9.67
CA ALA A 177 9.66 6.39 -8.25
C ALA A 177 8.50 5.67 -7.51
N GLY A 178 7.24 5.93 -7.90
CA GLY A 178 6.06 5.21 -7.44
C GLY A 178 6.02 3.72 -7.81
N ALA A 179 6.95 3.22 -8.64
CA ALA A 179 7.09 1.79 -8.93
C ALA A 179 7.85 1.01 -7.84
N LEU A 180 8.50 1.69 -6.89
CA LEU A 180 9.24 1.05 -5.79
C LEU A 180 8.42 0.02 -5.00
N PRO A 181 7.11 0.19 -4.74
CA PRO A 181 6.29 -0.83 -4.11
C PRO A 181 6.35 -2.19 -4.81
N ALA A 182 6.40 -2.24 -6.14
CA ALA A 182 6.49 -3.50 -6.87
C ALA A 182 7.80 -4.27 -6.59
N LEU A 183 8.90 -3.56 -6.45
CA LEU A 183 10.19 -4.16 -6.06
C LEU A 183 10.15 -4.60 -4.60
N TYR A 184 9.56 -3.79 -3.73
CA TYR A 184 9.41 -4.11 -2.33
C TYR A 184 8.48 -5.30 -2.09
N ALA A 185 7.45 -5.49 -2.92
CA ALA A 185 6.57 -6.65 -2.88
C ALA A 185 7.31 -7.98 -2.99
N ALA A 186 8.33 -8.05 -3.85
CA ALA A 186 9.16 -9.25 -3.98
C ALA A 186 9.93 -9.56 -2.70
N TYR A 187 10.50 -8.54 -2.05
CA TYR A 187 11.19 -8.69 -0.76
C TYR A 187 10.22 -9.09 0.36
N LEU A 188 9.05 -8.46 0.44
CA LEU A 188 8.03 -8.79 1.45
C LEU A 188 7.52 -10.21 1.30
N ARG A 189 7.34 -10.69 0.08
CA ARG A 189 6.91 -12.07 -0.17
C ARG A 189 7.86 -13.11 0.44
N LEU A 190 9.14 -12.81 0.54
CA LEU A 190 10.14 -13.67 1.18
C LEU A 190 10.20 -13.48 2.69
N SER A 191 10.07 -12.25 3.16
CA SER A 191 10.38 -11.84 4.54
C SER A 191 9.18 -11.80 5.48
N LEU A 192 7.96 -11.66 4.94
CA LEU A 192 6.74 -11.54 5.74
C LEU A 192 6.29 -12.90 6.27
N PRO A 193 5.97 -13.03 7.57
CA PRO A 193 5.31 -14.21 8.08
C PRO A 193 3.83 -14.23 7.70
N GLU A 194 3.23 -15.41 7.59
CA GLU A 194 1.79 -15.55 7.41
C GLU A 194 1.06 -15.37 8.75
N SER A 195 -0.23 -15.04 8.69
CA SER A 195 -1.08 -14.91 9.87
C SER A 195 -1.17 -16.21 10.66
N PRO A 196 -0.87 -16.19 11.98
CA PRO A 196 -1.05 -17.36 12.84
C PRO A 196 -2.51 -17.85 12.89
N ARG A 197 -3.47 -16.92 12.89
CA ARG A 197 -4.90 -17.24 12.93
C ARG A 197 -5.36 -17.90 11.63
N TRP A 198 -4.88 -17.41 10.49
CA TRP A 198 -5.19 -17.99 9.19
C TRP A 198 -4.60 -19.38 9.02
N LEU A 199 -3.36 -19.61 9.46
CA LEU A 199 -2.70 -20.92 9.44
C LEU A 199 -3.48 -21.94 10.28
N MET A 200 -3.89 -21.55 11.48
CA MET A 200 -4.68 -22.43 12.36
C MET A 200 -6.06 -22.76 11.78
N ALA A 201 -6.74 -21.81 11.16
CA ALA A 201 -8.02 -22.02 10.49
C ALA A 201 -7.91 -23.04 9.34
N ARG A 202 -6.72 -23.21 8.77
CA ARG A 202 -6.38 -24.20 7.72
C ARG A 202 -5.85 -25.53 8.25
N GLY A 203 -5.88 -25.74 9.57
CA GLY A 203 -5.47 -27.00 10.18
C GLY A 203 -3.96 -27.18 10.38
N TRP A 204 -3.16 -26.11 10.19
CA TRP A 204 -1.75 -26.16 10.51
C TRP A 204 -1.59 -26.21 12.03
N ARG A 205 -1.00 -27.28 12.53
CA ARG A 205 -0.64 -27.39 13.95
C ARG A 205 0.77 -26.79 14.10
N CYS A 206 0.86 -25.72 14.90
CA CYS A 206 2.14 -25.15 15.34
C CYS A 206 2.78 -25.99 16.41
#